data_f3da7dad954399f3d6cca411d979566c
#
_entry.id   f3da7dad954399f3d6cca411d979566c
#
_cell.length_a   1.000
_cell.length_b   1.000
_cell.length_c   1.000
_cell.angle_alpha   90.00
_cell.angle_beta   90.00
_cell.angle_gamma   90.00
#
_symmetry.space_group_name_H-M   'P 1'
#
loop_
_entity.id
_entity.type
_entity.pdbx_description
1 polymer ?
#
loop_
_entity_poly.entity_id
_entity_poly.type
_entity_poly.pdbx_seq_one_letter_code
_entity_poly.pdbx_strand_id
1 'polypeptide(L)'
;YFNNVKADYIRVDADEVTYNLHIAIRYEIEKKIFGGELSVCEIPEFWNDRMEQLLGVRPTKDSQGVLQDTHWSSGLFGYFPTYTLGNLVSAIIASKMRKDLEDYEEDIKGGNFKPIREWLRLKIHQHGSVYAPKTLLNNDFKEYYNPDYFVTYIENKYLRS
;
A
#
# COMPACT_ATOMS: atom_id res chain seq x y z
N TYR A 1 -9.58 -9.42 -16.56
CA TYR A 1 -9.60 -10.21 -15.32
C TYR A 1 -8.74 -9.57 -14.23
N PHE A 2 -7.51 -9.16 -14.54
CA PHE A 2 -6.57 -8.60 -13.54
C PHE A 2 -6.88 -7.17 -13.09
N ASN A 3 -7.68 -6.42 -13.83
CA ASN A 3 -8.06 -5.04 -13.50
C ASN A 3 -9.49 -4.96 -12.93
N ASN A 4 -9.99 -6.03 -12.32
CA ASN A 4 -11.30 -6.02 -11.68
C ASN A 4 -11.18 -5.40 -10.28
N VAL A 5 -11.89 -4.31 -10.05
CA VAL A 5 -11.98 -3.66 -8.74
C VAL A 5 -13.22 -4.19 -8.03
N LYS A 6 -13.04 -4.83 -6.88
CA LYS A 6 -14.12 -5.40 -6.08
C LYS A 6 -13.79 -5.27 -4.61
N ALA A 7 -14.64 -4.57 -3.87
CA ALA A 7 -14.52 -4.53 -2.42
C ALA A 7 -14.64 -5.94 -1.82
N ASP A 8 -13.73 -6.27 -0.91
CA ASP A 8 -13.70 -7.53 -0.19
C ASP A 8 -13.63 -7.29 1.32
N TYR A 9 -13.96 -8.31 2.11
CA TYR A 9 -13.80 -8.26 3.56
C TYR A 9 -12.35 -8.43 3.98
N ILE A 10 -11.58 -9.23 3.25
CA ILE A 10 -10.25 -9.69 3.63
C ILE A 10 -9.17 -8.86 2.94
N ARG A 11 -8.33 -8.21 3.74
CA ARG A 11 -7.26 -7.32 3.25
C ARG A 11 -6.30 -8.01 2.28
N VAL A 12 -5.89 -9.24 2.56
CA VAL A 12 -4.92 -9.95 1.71
C VAL A 12 -5.48 -10.37 0.36
N ASP A 13 -6.80 -10.39 0.21
CA ASP A 13 -7.51 -10.68 -1.04
C ASP A 13 -7.95 -9.40 -1.77
N ALA A 14 -7.75 -8.23 -1.16
CA ALA A 14 -8.15 -6.95 -1.74
C ALA A 14 -7.34 -6.60 -2.99
N ASP A 15 -8.01 -5.99 -3.96
CA ASP A 15 -7.35 -5.41 -5.13
C ASP A 15 -6.52 -4.16 -4.79
N GLU A 16 -5.66 -3.72 -5.71
CA GLU A 16 -4.74 -2.61 -5.46
C GLU A 16 -5.41 -1.25 -5.25
N VAL A 17 -6.67 -1.07 -5.70
CA VAL A 17 -7.44 0.16 -5.50
C VAL A 17 -7.97 0.22 -4.07
N THR A 18 -8.56 -0.89 -3.60
CA THR A 18 -9.23 -0.95 -2.29
C THR A 18 -8.27 -1.29 -1.14
N TYR A 19 -7.10 -1.87 -1.43
CA TYR A 19 -6.15 -2.32 -0.40
C TYR A 19 -5.76 -1.25 0.62
N ASN A 20 -5.47 -0.03 0.16
CA ASN A 20 -5.04 1.04 1.06
C ASN A 20 -6.16 1.53 2.00
N LEU A 21 -7.44 1.32 1.62
CA LEU A 21 -8.58 1.61 2.50
C LEU A 21 -8.61 0.65 3.70
N HIS A 22 -8.27 -0.63 3.48
CA HIS A 22 -8.10 -1.58 4.57
C HIS A 22 -7.00 -1.16 5.56
N ILE A 23 -5.91 -0.60 5.07
CA ILE A 23 -4.83 -0.09 5.92
C ILE A 23 -5.28 1.16 6.69
N ALA A 24 -6.01 2.07 6.04
CA ALA A 24 -6.54 3.27 6.67
C ALA A 24 -7.42 2.96 7.89
N ILE A 25 -8.30 1.95 7.78
CA ILE A 25 -9.15 1.50 8.90
C ILE A 25 -8.31 1.09 10.11
N ARG A 26 -7.28 0.28 9.89
CA ARG A 26 -6.38 -0.19 10.96
C ARG A 26 -5.61 0.95 11.61
N TYR A 27 -5.12 1.88 10.81
CA TYR A 27 -4.42 3.06 11.29
C TYR A 27 -5.34 3.96 12.15
N GLU A 28 -6.58 4.17 11.71
CA GLU A 28 -7.54 4.94 12.49
C GLU A 28 -7.86 4.29 13.84
N ILE A 29 -8.06 2.98 13.85
CA ILE A 29 -8.29 2.19 15.07
C ILE A 29 -7.11 2.35 16.03
N GLU A 30 -5.89 2.11 15.56
CA GLU A 30 -4.68 2.28 16.39
C GLU A 30 -4.58 3.69 16.98
N LYS A 31 -4.77 4.72 16.15
CA LYS A 31 -4.77 6.11 16.63
C LYS A 31 -5.79 6.33 17.75
N LYS A 32 -7.01 5.82 17.58
CA LYS A 32 -8.09 6.01 18.56
C LYS A 32 -7.85 5.24 19.85
N ILE A 33 -7.33 4.01 19.77
CA ILE A 33 -6.98 3.21 20.94
C ILE A 33 -5.89 3.93 21.76
N PHE A 34 -4.79 4.30 21.14
CA PHE A 34 -3.67 4.96 21.82
C PHE A 34 -3.97 6.41 22.20
N GLY A 35 -4.93 7.04 21.54
CA GLY A 35 -5.49 8.35 21.95
C GLY A 35 -6.49 8.29 23.09
N GLY A 36 -6.91 7.08 23.53
CA GLY A 36 -7.93 6.91 24.56
C GLY A 36 -9.36 7.22 24.10
N GLU A 37 -9.59 7.28 22.79
CA GLU A 37 -10.88 7.60 22.17
C GLU A 37 -11.73 6.36 21.83
N LEU A 38 -11.14 5.17 21.86
CA LEU A 38 -11.80 3.92 21.53
C LEU A 38 -11.34 2.83 22.49
N SER A 39 -12.28 2.20 23.16
CA SER A 39 -12.01 1.05 24.03
C SER A 39 -11.91 -0.24 23.20
N VAL A 40 -11.23 -1.26 23.75
CA VAL A 40 -11.05 -2.54 23.05
C VAL A 40 -12.37 -3.22 22.70
N CYS A 41 -13.39 -3.12 23.57
CA CYS A 41 -14.70 -3.71 23.32
C CYS A 41 -15.50 -3.04 22.19
N GLU A 42 -15.16 -1.80 21.84
CA GLU A 42 -15.80 -1.05 20.74
C GLU A 42 -15.16 -1.31 19.38
N ILE A 43 -13.95 -1.89 19.34
CA ILE A 43 -13.21 -2.08 18.08
C ILE A 43 -14.01 -2.85 17.02
N PRO A 44 -14.71 -3.97 17.32
CA PRO A 44 -15.42 -4.72 16.29
C PRO A 44 -16.50 -3.90 15.58
N GLU A 45 -17.27 -3.11 16.33
CA GLU A 45 -18.33 -2.27 15.74
C GLU A 45 -17.72 -1.12 14.95
N PHE A 46 -16.73 -0.41 15.51
CA PHE A 46 -16.01 0.64 14.79
C PHE A 46 -15.38 0.13 13.48
N TRP A 47 -14.80 -1.07 13.50
CA TRP A 47 -14.27 -1.71 12.30
C TRP A 47 -15.36 -1.92 11.25
N ASN A 48 -16.49 -2.50 11.63
CA ASN A 48 -17.59 -2.78 10.73
C ASN A 48 -18.16 -1.50 10.10
N ASP A 49 -18.33 -0.44 10.89
CA ASP A 49 -18.80 0.87 10.41
C ASP A 49 -17.81 1.47 9.40
N ARG A 50 -16.50 1.39 9.66
CA ARG A 50 -15.49 1.90 8.73
C ARG A 50 -15.39 1.08 7.45
N MET A 51 -15.53 -0.25 7.54
CA MET A 51 -15.59 -1.12 6.35
C MET A 51 -16.78 -0.76 5.47
N GLU A 52 -17.97 -0.57 6.07
CA GLU A 52 -19.18 -0.17 5.34
C GLU A 52 -19.02 1.22 4.71
N GLN A 53 -18.47 2.18 5.46
CA GLN A 53 -18.28 3.56 4.97
C GLN A 53 -17.26 3.66 3.83
N LEU A 54 -16.14 2.96 3.92
CA LEU A 54 -15.03 3.11 2.97
C LEU A 54 -15.09 2.10 1.81
N LEU A 55 -15.63 0.91 2.05
CA LEU A 55 -15.61 -0.20 1.10
C LEU A 55 -17.01 -0.66 0.67
N GLY A 56 -18.07 -0.15 1.32
CA GLY A 56 -19.44 -0.53 1.03
C GLY A 56 -19.80 -1.97 1.47
N VAL A 57 -18.98 -2.60 2.30
CA VAL A 57 -19.16 -3.96 2.79
C VAL A 57 -19.10 -4.00 4.32
N ARG A 58 -20.00 -4.75 4.96
CA ARG A 58 -20.04 -4.91 6.41
C ARG A 58 -19.80 -6.36 6.80
N PRO A 59 -18.68 -6.68 7.48
CA PRO A 59 -18.42 -8.04 7.96
C PRO A 59 -19.51 -8.51 8.93
N THR A 60 -19.87 -9.79 8.81
CA THR A 60 -20.86 -10.42 9.70
C THR A 60 -20.23 -11.32 10.77
N LYS A 61 -18.90 -11.51 10.69
CA LYS A 61 -18.11 -12.32 11.62
C LYS A 61 -16.79 -11.64 11.90
N ASP A 62 -16.31 -11.72 13.13
CA ASP A 62 -15.02 -11.13 13.52
C ASP A 62 -13.84 -11.71 12.74
N SER A 63 -13.92 -12.97 12.29
CA SER A 63 -12.91 -13.59 11.43
C SER A 63 -12.81 -12.96 10.02
N GLN A 64 -13.88 -12.29 9.57
CA GLN A 64 -13.88 -11.47 8.34
C GLN A 64 -13.63 -9.99 8.63
N GLY A 65 -13.65 -9.62 9.90
CA GLY A 65 -13.45 -8.26 10.42
C GLY A 65 -12.15 -8.12 11.20
N VAL A 66 -12.30 -7.69 12.44
CA VAL A 66 -11.21 -7.29 13.34
C VAL A 66 -10.19 -8.40 13.64
N LEU A 67 -10.57 -9.68 13.53
CA LEU A 67 -9.68 -10.83 13.80
C LEU A 67 -9.03 -11.43 12.55
N GLN A 68 -9.12 -10.79 11.40
CA GLN A 68 -8.55 -11.34 10.16
C GLN A 68 -7.01 -11.26 10.10
N ASP A 69 -6.40 -10.35 10.85
CA ASP A 69 -4.94 -10.15 10.89
C ASP A 69 -4.36 -10.56 12.24
N THR A 70 -3.13 -11.07 12.24
CA THR A 70 -2.41 -11.49 13.46
C THR A 70 -1.51 -10.40 14.04
N HIS A 71 -1.44 -9.22 13.44
CA HIS A 71 -0.51 -8.15 13.81
C HIS A 71 -0.69 -7.72 15.27
N TRP A 72 -1.90 -7.37 15.67
CA TRP A 72 -2.17 -6.88 17.02
C TRP A 72 -1.97 -7.96 18.08
N SER A 73 -2.38 -9.20 17.80
CA SER A 73 -2.13 -10.33 18.70
C SER A 73 -0.65 -10.67 18.86
N SER A 74 0.19 -10.25 17.90
CA SER A 74 1.65 -10.36 17.93
C SER A 74 2.33 -9.10 18.47
N GLY A 75 1.57 -8.09 18.95
CA GLY A 75 2.11 -6.84 19.48
C GLY A 75 2.63 -5.87 18.42
N LEU A 76 2.33 -6.08 17.14
CA LEU A 76 2.81 -5.25 16.02
C LEU A 76 1.90 -4.04 15.78
N PHE A 77 1.80 -3.16 16.77
CA PHE A 77 1.11 -1.87 16.63
C PHE A 77 1.97 -0.88 15.84
N GLY A 78 1.31 -0.03 15.01
CA GLY A 78 1.99 0.92 14.14
C GLY A 78 2.61 0.29 12.88
N TYR A 79 2.44 -1.01 12.67
CA TYR A 79 3.01 -1.71 11.51
C TYR A 79 2.19 -1.54 10.24
N PHE A 80 0.86 -1.53 10.31
CA PHE A 80 -0.02 -1.45 9.14
C PHE A 80 0.28 -0.29 8.17
N PRO A 81 0.61 0.93 8.61
CA PRO A 81 0.94 2.02 7.70
C PRO A 81 2.11 1.72 6.76
N THR A 82 3.04 0.82 7.15
CA THR A 82 4.20 0.47 6.32
C THR A 82 3.80 -0.14 4.98
N TYR A 83 2.66 -0.82 4.90
CA TYR A 83 2.14 -1.38 3.64
C TYR A 83 1.75 -0.28 2.65
N THR A 84 1.00 0.73 3.10
CA THR A 84 0.67 1.89 2.26
C THR A 84 1.92 2.68 1.86
N LEU A 85 2.84 2.92 2.80
CA LEU A 85 4.11 3.56 2.49
C LEU A 85 4.89 2.80 1.42
N GLY A 86 4.90 1.47 1.48
CA GLY A 86 5.48 0.61 0.43
C GLY A 86 4.84 0.83 -0.94
N ASN A 87 3.51 0.91 -1.00
CA ASN A 87 2.78 1.18 -2.25
C ASN A 87 3.12 2.56 -2.82
N LEU A 88 3.19 3.60 -1.98
CA LEU A 88 3.59 4.95 -2.41
C LEU A 88 5.01 4.97 -2.95
N VAL A 89 5.95 4.34 -2.25
CA VAL A 89 7.35 4.23 -2.70
C VAL A 89 7.45 3.48 -4.02
N SER A 90 6.73 2.38 -4.17
CA SER A 90 6.71 1.60 -5.41
C SER A 90 6.23 2.42 -6.59
N ALA A 91 5.20 3.25 -6.41
CA ALA A 91 4.68 4.13 -7.46
C ALA A 91 5.71 5.21 -7.86
N ILE A 92 6.42 5.82 -6.90
CA ILE A 92 7.51 6.76 -7.16
C ILE A 92 8.60 6.07 -7.98
N ILE A 93 9.08 4.91 -7.54
CA ILE A 93 10.13 4.15 -8.20
C ILE A 93 9.73 3.80 -9.63
N ALA A 94 8.52 3.26 -9.83
CA ALA A 94 8.01 2.88 -11.14
C ALA A 94 7.91 4.10 -12.07
N SER A 95 7.45 5.25 -11.58
CA SER A 95 7.37 6.47 -12.37
C SER A 95 8.75 6.98 -12.81
N LYS A 96 9.75 6.94 -11.92
CA LYS A 96 11.12 7.36 -12.25
C LYS A 96 11.78 6.38 -13.21
N MET A 97 11.61 5.08 -12.98
CA MET A 97 12.15 4.03 -13.85
C MET A 97 11.63 4.14 -15.28
N ARG A 98 10.33 4.38 -15.48
CA ARG A 98 9.73 4.60 -16.81
C ARG A 98 10.31 5.82 -17.54
N LYS A 99 10.78 6.83 -16.81
CA LYS A 99 11.44 8.01 -17.39
C LYS A 99 12.88 7.74 -17.78
N ASP A 100 13.57 6.91 -17.01
CA ASP A 100 14.99 6.63 -17.19
C ASP A 100 15.26 5.50 -18.21
N LEU A 101 14.30 4.59 -18.41
CA LEU A 101 14.41 3.45 -19.33
C LEU A 101 13.44 3.66 -20.51
N GLU A 102 13.96 4.05 -21.67
CA GLU A 102 13.17 4.34 -22.88
C GLU A 102 12.32 3.14 -23.32
N ASP A 103 12.89 1.93 -23.28
CA ASP A 103 12.25 0.69 -23.72
C ASP A 103 11.51 -0.05 -22.60
N TYR A 104 11.20 0.59 -21.48
CA TYR A 104 10.64 -0.05 -20.28
C TYR A 104 9.43 -0.96 -20.56
N GLU A 105 8.46 -0.48 -21.33
CA GLU A 105 7.23 -1.24 -21.61
C GLU A 105 7.51 -2.42 -22.59
N GLU A 106 8.36 -2.22 -23.57
CA GLU A 106 8.75 -3.28 -24.51
C GLU A 106 9.63 -4.34 -23.84
N ASP A 107 10.53 -3.94 -22.94
CA ASP A 107 11.32 -4.85 -22.12
C ASP A 107 10.42 -5.75 -21.26
N ILE A 108 9.39 -5.20 -20.62
CA ILE A 108 8.41 -5.98 -19.84
C ILE A 108 7.65 -6.94 -20.74
N LYS A 109 7.12 -6.49 -21.88
CA LYS A 109 6.38 -7.34 -22.82
C LYS A 109 7.24 -8.47 -23.37
N GLY A 110 8.51 -8.17 -23.64
CA GLY A 110 9.50 -9.14 -24.16
C GLY A 110 10.10 -10.06 -23.08
N GLY A 111 9.79 -9.83 -21.79
CA GLY A 111 10.40 -10.58 -20.68
C GLY A 111 11.87 -10.24 -20.43
N ASN A 112 12.37 -9.10 -20.93
CA ASN A 112 13.73 -8.64 -20.74
C ASN A 112 13.86 -7.82 -19.45
N PHE A 113 13.91 -8.45 -18.30
CA PHE A 113 13.98 -7.78 -16.99
C PHE A 113 15.40 -7.31 -16.60
N LYS A 114 16.42 -7.52 -17.45
CA LYS A 114 17.80 -7.14 -17.12
C LYS A 114 17.97 -5.62 -16.92
N PRO A 115 17.51 -4.73 -17.82
CA PRO A 115 17.63 -3.29 -17.63
C PRO A 115 16.94 -2.80 -16.34
N ILE A 116 15.72 -3.31 -16.08
CA ILE A 116 14.95 -3.00 -14.87
C ILE A 116 15.73 -3.40 -13.61
N ARG A 117 16.26 -4.63 -13.58
CA ARG A 117 17.03 -5.14 -12.44
C ARG A 117 18.29 -4.31 -12.20
N GLU A 118 19.04 -3.96 -13.26
CA GLU A 118 20.26 -3.17 -13.14
C GLU A 118 19.97 -1.74 -12.68
N TRP A 119 18.89 -1.13 -13.14
CA TRP A 119 18.44 0.16 -12.67
C TRP A 119 18.09 0.12 -11.16
N LEU A 120 17.32 -0.87 -10.73
CA LEU A 120 16.98 -1.09 -9.32
C LEU A 120 18.23 -1.36 -8.48
N ARG A 121 19.19 -2.13 -9.00
CA ARG A 121 20.47 -2.40 -8.34
C ARG A 121 21.24 -1.11 -8.09
N LEU A 122 21.36 -0.28 -9.11
CA LEU A 122 22.11 0.97 -9.03
C LEU A 122 21.45 2.03 -8.13
N LYS A 123 20.12 2.15 -8.22
CA LYS A 123 19.39 3.20 -7.51
C LYS A 123 18.99 2.83 -6.08
N ILE A 124 18.84 1.54 -5.79
CA ILE A 124 18.26 1.08 -4.51
C ILE A 124 19.13 0.01 -3.86
N HIS A 125 19.32 -1.15 -4.52
CA HIS A 125 19.82 -2.34 -3.85
C HIS A 125 21.26 -2.22 -3.36
N GLN A 126 22.13 -1.53 -4.11
CA GLN A 126 23.54 -1.35 -3.73
C GLN A 126 23.74 -0.55 -2.44
N HIS A 127 22.73 0.22 -2.04
CA HIS A 127 22.78 0.98 -0.79
C HIS A 127 22.47 0.13 0.44
N GLY A 128 21.84 -1.03 0.26
CA GLY A 128 21.42 -1.92 1.35
C GLY A 128 20.62 -1.17 2.41
N SER A 129 21.00 -1.30 3.68
CA SER A 129 20.37 -0.63 4.82
C SER A 129 21.14 0.60 5.32
N VAL A 130 22.06 1.15 4.52
CA VAL A 130 22.90 2.30 4.92
C VAL A 130 22.05 3.55 5.15
N TYR A 131 21.05 3.75 4.33
CA TYR A 131 20.15 4.91 4.43
C TYR A 131 18.77 4.51 4.93
N ALA A 132 18.19 5.36 5.78
CA ALA A 132 16.75 5.28 6.05
C ALA A 132 15.97 5.49 4.73
N PRO A 133 14.79 4.84 4.53
CA PRO A 133 14.00 4.94 3.30
C PRO A 133 13.75 6.38 2.83
N LYS A 134 13.42 7.28 3.76
CA LYS A 134 13.24 8.71 3.48
C LYS A 134 14.47 9.34 2.86
N THR A 135 15.65 9.05 3.40
CA THR A 135 16.92 9.60 2.93
C THR A 135 17.25 9.06 1.54
N LEU A 136 17.05 7.76 1.32
CA LEU A 136 17.23 7.12 0.02
C LEU A 136 16.35 7.78 -1.06
N LEU A 137 15.04 7.90 -0.79
CA LEU A 137 14.09 8.53 -1.70
C LEU A 137 14.48 9.96 -2.03
N ASN A 138 14.87 10.76 -1.04
CA ASN A 138 15.28 12.13 -1.27
C ASN A 138 16.60 12.25 -2.06
N ASN A 139 17.56 11.38 -1.78
CA ASN A 139 18.85 11.41 -2.45
C ASN A 139 18.77 11.03 -3.93
N ASP A 140 18.10 9.92 -4.21
CA ASP A 140 18.09 9.32 -5.55
C ASP A 140 16.93 9.84 -6.43
N PHE A 141 15.78 10.18 -5.83
CA PHE A 141 14.60 10.56 -6.59
C PHE A 141 14.12 11.98 -6.35
N LYS A 142 14.70 12.71 -5.36
CA LYS A 142 14.25 14.06 -4.94
C LYS A 142 12.77 14.09 -4.55
N GLU A 143 12.30 12.99 -3.95
CA GLU A 143 10.90 12.79 -3.56
C GLU A 143 10.79 12.34 -2.11
N TYR A 144 9.58 12.49 -1.56
CA TYR A 144 9.27 12.05 -0.21
C TYR A 144 7.81 11.61 -0.15
N TYR A 145 7.52 10.32 0.05
CA TYR A 145 6.19 9.70 0.23
C TYR A 145 5.02 10.46 -0.44
N ASN A 146 5.22 10.95 -1.65
CA ASN A 146 4.22 11.73 -2.38
C ASN A 146 3.12 10.80 -2.90
N PRO A 147 1.86 10.94 -2.43
CA PRO A 147 0.76 10.07 -2.84
C PRO A 147 0.32 10.27 -4.30
N ASP A 148 0.63 11.43 -4.91
CA ASP A 148 0.18 11.75 -6.26
C ASP A 148 0.68 10.74 -7.30
N TYR A 149 1.85 10.15 -7.08
CA TYR A 149 2.37 9.10 -7.96
C TYR A 149 1.48 7.86 -7.96
N PHE A 150 1.01 7.44 -6.79
CA PHE A 150 0.11 6.29 -6.66
C PHE A 150 -1.28 6.61 -7.22
N VAL A 151 -1.83 7.77 -6.89
CA VAL A 151 -3.13 8.22 -7.41
C VAL A 151 -3.09 8.28 -8.94
N THR A 152 -2.07 8.92 -9.52
CA THR A 152 -1.88 9.00 -10.98
C THR A 152 -1.77 7.61 -11.63
N TYR A 153 -1.06 6.67 -10.97
CA TYR A 153 -0.97 5.29 -11.45
C TYR A 153 -2.35 4.61 -11.50
N ILE A 154 -3.11 4.71 -10.42
CA ILE A 154 -4.47 4.12 -10.35
C ILE A 154 -5.41 4.77 -11.37
N GLU A 155 -5.43 6.09 -11.49
CA GLU A 155 -6.24 6.80 -12.48
C GLU A 155 -5.92 6.36 -13.91
N ASN A 156 -4.65 6.30 -14.26
CA ASN A 156 -4.22 5.90 -15.61
C ASN A 156 -4.60 4.44 -15.92
N LYS A 157 -4.51 3.56 -14.92
CA LYS A 157 -4.78 2.13 -15.12
C LYS A 157 -6.27 1.80 -15.16
N TYR A 158 -7.09 2.48 -14.37
CA TYR A 158 -8.50 2.11 -14.17
C TYR A 158 -9.51 3.08 -14.78
N LEU A 159 -9.13 4.36 -14.98
CA LEU A 159 -10.06 5.38 -15.46
C LEU A 159 -9.77 5.86 -16.88
N ARG A 160 -8.57 5.62 -17.42
CA ARG A 160 -8.14 6.11 -18.74
C ARG A 160 -7.83 5.00 -19.76
N SER A 161 -8.21 3.76 -19.44
CA SER A 161 -8.05 2.60 -20.33
C SER A 161 -9.13 2.54 -21.42
#